data_6f792cb6921782422730b741cf562967
#
_entry.id   6f792cb6921782422730b741cf562967
#
_cell.length_a   1.000
_cell.length_b   1.000
_cell.length_c   1.000
_cell.angle_alpha   90.00
_cell.angle_beta   90.00
_cell.angle_gamma   90.00
#
_symmetry.space_group_name_H-M   'P 1'
#
loop_
_entity.id
_entity.type
_entity.pdbx_description
1 polymer ?
#
loop_
_entity_poly.entity_id
_entity_poly.type
_entity_poly.pdbx_seq_one_letter_code
_entity_poly.pdbx_strand_id
1 'polypeptide(L)'
;MSEHHTLSTTLVHAGRKKRFTQGAVNPVVQRASSLVFDTIADKKHCTKNRYKGELFYGRRGTLTHFALQDLMCEMEGGAGCYLYPCGAAAVTNAILSFVETGDHVLMTGAAYEPTQDFCNVILKKMHIDTTYYDPMIGADVAKLVQPNTKVLFLESPSSLTMEVPDIPAIVKAVRAVSPGIVIMIDNTWAGGVLFKALEHGIDISIQAGTKYLVGHSDIMIGTAVANIRTWDKLREHSYLMGQMVDADSAYTTARGIRTLGVRLKQHHESSLKIAKWLSEQPQVKAVYHPALPSCPGHENFKRDFTGASGLFSFELHKRLNDEEISAFMDNFDLFTMAYSWGGFESLILCNQPEEIAKIRPGIERKLTGSLIRLHIGFEDTDELIADLQAGFDRIK
;
A
#
# COMPACT_ATOMS: atom_id res chain seq x y z
N MET A 1 -10.85 14.84 26.40
CA MET A 1 -9.51 15.04 25.85
C MET A 1 -8.93 13.66 25.59
N SER A 2 -8.86 13.23 24.35
CA SER A 2 -8.13 11.99 24.01
C SER A 2 -6.64 12.31 24.14
N GLU A 3 -5.99 11.72 25.12
CA GLU A 3 -4.53 11.68 25.15
C GLU A 3 -4.07 11.07 23.82
N HIS A 4 -3.24 11.80 23.09
CA HIS A 4 -2.64 11.28 21.87
C HIS A 4 -1.64 10.19 22.26
N HIS A 5 -2.07 8.94 22.17
CA HIS A 5 -1.20 7.80 22.36
C HIS A 5 -0.11 7.74 21.31
N THR A 6 1.05 7.21 21.67
CA THR A 6 2.08 6.86 20.69
C THR A 6 1.55 5.82 19.71
N LEU A 7 2.16 5.74 18.52
CA LEU A 7 1.77 4.76 17.50
C LEU A 7 1.74 3.32 18.05
N SER A 8 2.76 2.92 18.83
CA SER A 8 2.85 1.58 19.43
C SER A 8 1.64 1.29 20.33
N THR A 9 1.22 2.25 21.13
CA THR A 9 0.02 2.13 21.97
C THR A 9 -1.24 2.07 21.13
N THR A 10 -1.36 2.90 20.08
CA THR A 10 -2.50 2.90 19.16
C THR A 10 -2.66 1.54 18.48
N LEU A 11 -1.60 0.94 17.95
CA LEU A 11 -1.64 -0.38 17.30
C LEU A 11 -2.17 -1.49 18.22
N VAL A 12 -1.89 -1.40 19.53
CA VAL A 12 -2.35 -2.37 20.53
C VAL A 12 -3.80 -2.11 20.97
N HIS A 13 -4.21 -0.85 21.08
CA HIS A 13 -5.49 -0.49 21.73
C HIS A 13 -6.62 -0.11 20.78
N ALA A 14 -6.33 0.44 19.59
CA ALA A 14 -7.34 0.88 18.63
C ALA A 14 -8.29 -0.25 18.22
N GLY A 15 -9.53 0.09 17.92
CA GLY A 15 -10.56 -0.87 17.51
C GLY A 15 -10.98 -1.87 18.57
N ARG A 16 -10.66 -1.64 19.85
CA ARG A 16 -10.99 -2.55 20.99
C ARG A 16 -12.08 -1.99 21.91
N LYS A 17 -12.96 -1.13 21.42
CA LYS A 17 -14.11 -0.65 22.17
C LYS A 17 -14.95 -1.84 22.69
N LYS A 18 -15.50 -1.73 23.89
CA LYS A 18 -16.28 -2.79 24.54
C LYS A 18 -17.40 -3.35 23.66
N ARG A 19 -18.02 -2.50 22.82
CA ARG A 19 -19.05 -2.94 21.85
C ARG A 19 -18.51 -3.95 20.82
N PHE A 20 -17.22 -3.89 20.46
CA PHE A 20 -16.60 -4.79 19.50
C PHE A 20 -16.06 -6.06 20.16
N THR A 21 -15.57 -5.95 21.38
CA THR A 21 -14.91 -7.07 22.09
C THR A 21 -15.89 -7.93 22.88
N GLN A 22 -17.07 -7.40 23.23
CA GLN A 22 -18.07 -8.08 24.07
C GLN A 22 -17.47 -8.63 25.39
N GLY A 23 -16.43 -7.95 25.91
CA GLY A 23 -15.71 -8.35 27.12
C GLY A 23 -14.47 -9.21 26.92
N ALA A 24 -14.22 -9.70 25.69
CA ALA A 24 -12.95 -10.35 25.34
C ALA A 24 -11.84 -9.32 25.13
N VAL A 25 -10.58 -9.76 25.04
CA VAL A 25 -9.42 -8.89 24.72
C VAL A 25 -9.47 -8.45 23.25
N ASN A 26 -9.83 -9.36 22.35
CA ASN A 26 -9.95 -9.09 20.91
C ASN A 26 -11.41 -8.85 20.49
N PRO A 27 -11.64 -8.16 19.38
CA PRO A 27 -12.96 -8.09 18.76
C PRO A 27 -13.55 -9.49 18.50
N VAL A 28 -14.88 -9.62 18.59
CA VAL A 28 -15.55 -10.87 18.24
C VAL A 28 -15.51 -11.12 16.72
N VAL A 29 -15.53 -12.36 16.30
CA VAL A 29 -15.76 -12.74 14.90
C VAL A 29 -17.26 -12.93 14.70
N GLN A 30 -17.91 -11.89 14.16
CA GLN A 30 -19.35 -11.93 13.86
C GLN A 30 -19.57 -12.15 12.37
N ARG A 31 -19.88 -13.40 12.00
CA ARG A 31 -20.31 -13.77 10.64
C ARG A 31 -21.80 -13.59 10.53
N ALA A 32 -22.26 -12.76 9.59
CA ALA A 32 -23.68 -12.57 9.36
C ALA A 32 -23.98 -12.10 7.94
N SER A 33 -25.00 -12.66 7.34
CA SER A 33 -25.71 -12.10 6.19
C SER A 33 -26.87 -11.24 6.69
N SER A 34 -27.82 -11.86 7.39
CA SER A 34 -28.98 -11.19 7.97
C SER A 34 -28.71 -10.82 9.43
N LEU A 35 -29.22 -9.66 9.82
CA LEU A 35 -29.22 -9.15 11.19
C LEU A 35 -30.67 -8.86 11.58
N VAL A 36 -31.09 -9.36 12.73
CA VAL A 36 -32.49 -9.26 13.19
C VAL A 36 -32.74 -7.99 13.96
N PHE A 37 -33.96 -7.52 13.92
CA PHE A 37 -34.47 -6.35 14.67
C PHE A 37 -35.62 -6.84 15.56
N ASP A 38 -35.57 -6.51 16.84
CA ASP A 38 -36.59 -6.94 17.79
C ASP A 38 -37.91 -6.17 17.59
N THR A 39 -37.86 -4.93 17.14
CA THR A 39 -39.00 -4.07 16.92
C THR A 39 -38.94 -3.28 15.61
N ILE A 40 -40.10 -2.78 15.17
CA ILE A 40 -40.16 -1.82 14.04
C ILE A 40 -39.40 -0.53 14.35
N ALA A 41 -39.38 -0.10 15.61
CA ALA A 41 -38.60 1.08 16.04
C ALA A 41 -37.10 0.85 15.85
N ASP A 42 -36.58 -0.32 16.27
CA ASP A 42 -35.17 -0.71 16.08
C ASP A 42 -34.80 -0.78 14.60
N LYS A 43 -35.67 -1.41 13.78
CA LYS A 43 -35.47 -1.45 12.33
C LYS A 43 -35.34 -0.04 11.73
N LYS A 44 -36.25 0.88 12.11
CA LYS A 44 -36.20 2.27 11.64
C LYS A 44 -34.93 2.98 12.09
N HIS A 45 -34.56 2.80 13.37
CA HIS A 45 -33.33 3.39 13.93
C HIS A 45 -32.09 2.90 13.17
N CYS A 46 -31.90 1.59 13.03
CA CYS A 46 -30.75 0.98 12.33
C CYS A 46 -30.73 1.39 10.85
N THR A 47 -31.90 1.44 10.18
CA THR A 47 -31.99 1.93 8.79
C THR A 47 -31.51 3.36 8.65
N LYS A 48 -31.93 4.25 9.54
CA LYS A 48 -31.53 5.66 9.54
C LYS A 48 -30.05 5.85 9.83
N ASN A 49 -29.48 5.02 10.71
CA ASN A 49 -28.10 5.12 11.18
C ASN A 49 -27.15 4.09 10.56
N ARG A 50 -27.56 3.40 9.49
CA ARG A 50 -26.77 2.34 8.82
C ARG A 50 -25.36 2.78 8.36
N TYR A 51 -25.11 4.08 8.29
CA TYR A 51 -23.81 4.66 7.94
C TYR A 51 -22.92 4.98 9.16
N LYS A 52 -23.46 4.79 10.38
CA LYS A 52 -22.79 5.16 11.62
C LYS A 52 -22.29 3.94 12.41
N GLY A 53 -22.08 2.80 11.72
CA GLY A 53 -21.63 1.57 12.36
C GLY A 53 -22.74 0.85 13.15
N GLU A 54 -24.02 1.09 12.82
CA GLU A 54 -25.12 0.29 13.33
C GLU A 54 -25.26 -1.01 12.56
N LEU A 55 -25.60 -2.09 13.28
CA LEU A 55 -25.87 -3.39 12.69
C LEU A 55 -27.15 -3.33 11.87
N PHE A 56 -27.04 -3.51 10.56
CA PHE A 56 -28.16 -3.36 9.64
C PHE A 56 -28.29 -4.53 8.66
N TYR A 57 -27.19 -4.87 7.98
CA TYR A 57 -27.12 -5.94 7.00
C TYR A 57 -25.65 -6.33 6.80
N GLY A 58 -25.34 -7.63 6.70
CA GLY A 58 -23.95 -8.13 6.69
C GLY A 58 -23.03 -7.47 5.68
N ARG A 59 -23.51 -7.14 4.46
CA ARG A 59 -22.70 -6.43 3.45
C ARG A 59 -22.26 -5.02 3.89
N ARG A 60 -22.94 -4.39 4.86
CA ARG A 60 -22.52 -3.10 5.45
C ARG A 60 -21.52 -3.25 6.60
N GLY A 61 -21.21 -4.50 6.96
CA GLY A 61 -20.30 -4.84 8.03
C GLY A 61 -21.02 -5.35 9.29
N THR A 62 -20.21 -5.95 10.14
CA THR A 62 -20.56 -6.45 11.47
C THR A 62 -19.61 -5.84 12.49
N LEU A 63 -19.74 -6.19 13.77
CA LEU A 63 -18.85 -5.69 14.83
C LEU A 63 -17.37 -5.93 14.52
N THR A 64 -17.05 -7.04 13.83
CA THR A 64 -15.69 -7.38 13.41
C THR A 64 -15.14 -6.35 12.39
N HIS A 65 -15.94 -6.03 11.39
CA HIS A 65 -15.57 -5.05 10.35
C HIS A 65 -15.42 -3.65 10.95
N PHE A 66 -16.38 -3.25 11.80
CA PHE A 66 -16.35 -1.94 12.44
C PHE A 66 -15.14 -1.78 13.37
N ALA A 67 -14.70 -2.85 14.04
CA ALA A 67 -13.50 -2.84 14.85
C ALA A 67 -12.23 -2.59 14.01
N LEU A 68 -12.11 -3.25 12.85
CA LEU A 68 -10.98 -3.01 11.93
C LEU A 68 -11.03 -1.61 11.32
N GLN A 69 -12.21 -1.15 10.89
CA GLN A 69 -12.39 0.20 10.34
C GLN A 69 -12.01 1.28 11.37
N ASP A 70 -12.43 1.12 12.61
CA ASP A 70 -12.10 2.01 13.74
C ASP A 70 -10.58 2.03 14.00
N LEU A 71 -9.95 0.83 14.00
CA LEU A 71 -8.51 0.70 14.15
C LEU A 71 -7.74 1.42 13.04
N MET A 72 -8.14 1.22 11.78
CA MET A 72 -7.51 1.88 10.63
C MET A 72 -7.65 3.39 10.69
N CYS A 73 -8.82 3.90 11.08
CA CYS A 73 -9.05 5.33 11.25
C CYS A 73 -8.15 5.92 12.36
N GLU A 74 -8.05 5.25 13.51
CA GLU A 74 -7.17 5.70 14.59
C GLU A 74 -5.69 5.64 14.20
N MET A 75 -5.31 4.60 13.43
CA MET A 75 -3.93 4.40 12.98
C MET A 75 -3.49 5.45 11.95
N GLU A 76 -4.33 5.80 10.98
CA GLU A 76 -3.98 6.70 9.87
C GLU A 76 -4.55 8.11 10.01
N GLY A 77 -5.36 8.39 11.04
CA GLY A 77 -5.96 9.71 11.27
C GLY A 77 -7.14 10.03 10.35
N GLY A 78 -7.87 9.01 9.87
CA GLY A 78 -8.96 9.18 8.92
C GLY A 78 -10.33 9.43 9.55
N ALA A 79 -11.25 9.97 8.75
CA ALA A 79 -12.66 10.12 9.11
C ALA A 79 -13.45 8.81 8.92
N GLY A 80 -12.98 7.92 8.05
CA GLY A 80 -13.56 6.61 7.83
C GLY A 80 -12.64 5.71 7.02
N CYS A 81 -12.86 4.41 7.14
CA CYS A 81 -12.16 3.36 6.41
C CYS A 81 -13.16 2.44 5.71
N TYR A 82 -12.95 2.15 4.43
CA TYR A 82 -13.69 1.10 3.72
C TYR A 82 -12.80 -0.12 3.51
N LEU A 83 -13.40 -1.31 3.56
CA LEU A 83 -12.70 -2.60 3.42
C LEU A 83 -13.08 -3.26 2.10
N TYR A 84 -12.09 -3.84 1.42
CA TYR A 84 -12.21 -4.42 0.10
C TYR A 84 -11.65 -5.85 0.06
N PRO A 85 -12.07 -6.70 -0.90
CA PRO A 85 -11.61 -8.08 -1.00
C PRO A 85 -10.10 -8.19 -1.32
N CYS A 86 -9.47 -7.15 -1.87
CA CYS A 86 -8.04 -7.08 -2.15
C CYS A 86 -7.57 -5.64 -2.36
N GLY A 87 -6.25 -5.43 -2.42
CA GLY A 87 -5.65 -4.11 -2.68
C GLY A 87 -6.07 -3.51 -4.02
N ALA A 88 -6.10 -4.31 -5.10
CA ALA A 88 -6.54 -3.84 -6.41
C ALA A 88 -7.99 -3.33 -6.38
N ALA A 89 -8.89 -4.01 -5.66
CA ALA A 89 -10.27 -3.55 -5.49
C ALA A 89 -10.33 -2.22 -4.71
N ALA A 90 -9.46 -2.01 -3.72
CA ALA A 90 -9.38 -0.76 -2.98
C ALA A 90 -8.94 0.40 -3.89
N VAL A 91 -7.89 0.20 -4.70
CA VAL A 91 -7.38 1.20 -5.65
C VAL A 91 -8.44 1.54 -6.69
N THR A 92 -8.97 0.55 -7.39
CA THR A 92 -9.92 0.75 -8.50
C THR A 92 -11.21 1.43 -8.02
N ASN A 93 -11.76 1.02 -6.89
CA ASN A 93 -12.96 1.64 -6.32
C ASN A 93 -12.70 3.05 -5.77
N ALA A 94 -11.54 3.31 -5.19
CA ALA A 94 -11.19 4.66 -4.74
C ALA A 94 -11.16 5.62 -5.94
N ILE A 95 -10.52 5.25 -7.04
CA ILE A 95 -10.48 6.07 -8.26
C ILE A 95 -11.89 6.26 -8.82
N LEU A 96 -12.63 5.16 -9.06
CA LEU A 96 -13.99 5.19 -9.62
C LEU A 96 -14.98 6.01 -8.79
N SER A 97 -14.74 6.16 -7.49
CA SER A 97 -15.58 6.98 -6.62
C SER A 97 -15.56 8.45 -7.00
N PHE A 98 -14.56 8.94 -7.75
CA PHE A 98 -14.34 10.37 -7.97
C PHE A 98 -14.22 10.77 -9.43
N VAL A 99 -14.37 9.83 -10.37
CA VAL A 99 -14.29 10.08 -11.81
C VAL A 99 -15.58 9.68 -12.52
N GLU A 100 -15.88 10.36 -13.60
CA GLU A 100 -17.00 10.12 -14.50
C GLU A 100 -16.50 10.18 -15.97
N THR A 101 -17.30 9.72 -16.92
CA THR A 101 -16.98 9.83 -18.36
C THR A 101 -16.58 11.26 -18.74
N GLY A 102 -15.45 11.43 -19.39
CA GLY A 102 -14.88 12.71 -19.78
C GLY A 102 -13.93 13.33 -18.74
N ASP A 103 -13.77 12.71 -17.58
CA ASP A 103 -12.80 13.15 -16.57
C ASP A 103 -11.37 12.68 -16.89
N HIS A 104 -10.41 13.21 -16.14
CA HIS A 104 -8.98 12.92 -16.29
C HIS A 104 -8.34 12.53 -14.97
N VAL A 105 -7.41 11.56 -15.02
CA VAL A 105 -6.59 11.07 -13.91
C VAL A 105 -5.12 11.38 -14.19
N LEU A 106 -4.44 12.01 -13.22
CA LEU A 106 -2.98 12.06 -13.17
C LEU A 106 -2.47 10.87 -12.35
N MET A 107 -1.70 9.99 -12.98
CA MET A 107 -1.19 8.74 -12.40
C MET A 107 0.34 8.76 -12.38
N THR A 108 0.95 8.42 -11.24
CA THR A 108 2.41 8.20 -11.25
C THR A 108 2.76 7.07 -12.22
N GLY A 109 3.75 7.29 -13.08
CA GLY A 109 4.23 6.28 -14.03
C GLY A 109 4.97 5.11 -13.37
N ALA A 110 5.20 5.19 -12.06
CA ALA A 110 5.80 4.15 -11.25
C ALA A 110 4.80 3.45 -10.32
N ALA A 111 3.49 3.55 -10.60
CA ALA A 111 2.47 2.81 -9.88
C ALA A 111 2.58 1.30 -10.12
N TYR A 112 2.06 0.53 -9.17
CA TYR A 112 1.88 -0.91 -9.31
C TYR A 112 1.18 -1.27 -10.63
N GLU A 113 1.74 -2.21 -11.40
CA GLU A 113 1.31 -2.52 -12.77
C GLU A 113 -0.21 -2.74 -12.92
N PRO A 114 -0.91 -3.54 -12.09
CA PRO A 114 -2.36 -3.69 -12.19
C PRO A 114 -3.16 -2.39 -12.01
N THR A 115 -2.63 -1.38 -11.33
CA THR A 115 -3.23 -0.04 -11.26
C THR A 115 -3.14 0.67 -12.61
N GLN A 116 -2.00 0.53 -13.31
CA GLN A 116 -1.82 1.06 -14.66
C GLN A 116 -2.72 0.33 -15.67
N ASP A 117 -2.81 -1.00 -15.59
CA ASP A 117 -3.70 -1.81 -16.43
C ASP A 117 -5.16 -1.41 -16.27
N PHE A 118 -5.59 -1.16 -15.04
CA PHE A 118 -6.93 -0.63 -14.77
C PHE A 118 -7.16 0.70 -15.49
N CYS A 119 -6.22 1.62 -15.45
CA CYS A 119 -6.31 2.89 -16.14
C CYS A 119 -6.32 2.70 -17.67
N ASN A 120 -5.39 1.91 -18.19
CA ASN A 120 -5.21 1.71 -19.64
C ASN A 120 -6.34 0.92 -20.29
N VAL A 121 -7.02 0.05 -19.53
CA VAL A 121 -8.06 -0.84 -20.06
C VAL A 121 -9.45 -0.41 -19.64
N ILE A 122 -9.69 -0.24 -18.32
CA ILE A 122 -11.05 -0.01 -17.81
C ILE A 122 -11.42 1.47 -17.89
N LEU A 123 -10.58 2.38 -17.37
CA LEU A 123 -10.87 3.82 -17.44
C LEU A 123 -10.96 4.29 -18.90
N LYS A 124 -10.08 3.80 -19.77
CA LYS A 124 -10.13 4.10 -21.20
C LYS A 124 -11.45 3.68 -21.86
N LYS A 125 -11.99 2.49 -21.52
CA LYS A 125 -13.32 2.04 -21.99
C LYS A 125 -14.46 2.92 -21.48
N MET A 126 -14.27 3.55 -20.32
CA MET A 126 -15.23 4.49 -19.73
C MET A 126 -15.05 5.92 -20.23
N HIS A 127 -14.16 6.14 -21.22
CA HIS A 127 -13.80 7.46 -21.73
C HIS A 127 -13.27 8.40 -20.64
N ILE A 128 -12.45 7.86 -19.73
CA ILE A 128 -11.70 8.60 -18.71
C ILE A 128 -10.23 8.55 -19.10
N ASP A 129 -9.63 9.71 -19.31
CA ASP A 129 -8.25 9.82 -19.77
C ASP A 129 -7.26 9.73 -18.60
N THR A 130 -6.08 9.17 -18.87
CA THR A 130 -4.99 9.06 -17.88
C THR A 130 -3.71 9.63 -18.45
N THR A 131 -3.09 10.57 -17.73
CA THR A 131 -1.72 11.03 -18.00
C THR A 131 -0.78 10.50 -16.94
N TYR A 132 0.31 9.86 -17.39
CA TYR A 132 1.35 9.36 -16.51
C TYR A 132 2.46 10.40 -16.33
N TYR A 133 3.02 10.48 -15.12
CA TYR A 133 4.09 11.41 -14.79
C TYR A 133 5.23 10.71 -14.04
N ASP A 134 6.44 11.27 -14.17
CA ASP A 134 7.61 10.80 -13.42
C ASP A 134 7.41 11.05 -11.92
N PRO A 135 7.58 10.06 -11.03
CA PRO A 135 7.43 10.25 -9.59
C PRO A 135 8.33 11.35 -9.02
N MET A 136 9.46 11.63 -9.68
CA MET A 136 10.41 12.65 -9.24
C MET A 136 10.13 14.05 -9.81
N ILE A 137 8.99 14.24 -10.50
CA ILE A 137 8.59 15.53 -11.10
C ILE A 137 8.42 16.67 -10.08
N GLY A 138 8.13 16.33 -8.81
CA GLY A 138 7.92 17.31 -7.76
C GLY A 138 6.75 18.28 -8.07
N ALA A 139 6.94 19.56 -7.76
CA ALA A 139 5.91 20.59 -7.95
C ALA A 139 5.48 20.78 -9.42
N ASP A 140 6.30 20.38 -10.39
CA ASP A 140 6.00 20.52 -11.81
C ASP A 140 4.82 19.66 -12.28
N VAL A 141 4.39 18.69 -11.50
CA VAL A 141 3.15 17.93 -11.75
C VAL A 141 1.92 18.84 -11.91
N ALA A 142 1.93 20.02 -11.27
CA ALA A 142 0.85 20.99 -11.40
C ALA A 142 0.66 21.50 -12.84
N LYS A 143 1.70 21.46 -13.68
CA LYS A 143 1.64 21.83 -15.11
C LYS A 143 0.85 20.81 -15.95
N LEU A 144 0.68 19.59 -15.44
CA LEU A 144 -0.05 18.51 -16.10
C LEU A 144 -1.54 18.49 -15.72
N VAL A 145 -1.97 19.33 -14.78
CA VAL A 145 -3.38 19.43 -14.36
C VAL A 145 -4.19 20.03 -15.49
N GLN A 146 -5.24 19.31 -15.89
CA GLN A 146 -6.22 19.74 -16.90
C GLN A 146 -7.50 20.21 -16.21
N PRO A 147 -8.38 20.98 -16.91
CA PRO A 147 -9.65 21.44 -16.33
C PRO A 147 -10.56 20.32 -15.83
N ASN A 148 -10.48 19.15 -16.44
CA ASN A 148 -11.25 17.93 -16.11
C ASN A 148 -10.45 16.95 -15.23
N THR A 149 -9.27 17.29 -14.72
CA THR A 149 -8.54 16.42 -13.79
C THR A 149 -9.28 16.32 -12.45
N LYS A 150 -9.65 15.12 -12.05
CA LYS A 150 -10.36 14.84 -10.79
C LYS A 150 -9.52 14.11 -9.76
N VAL A 151 -8.59 13.28 -10.20
CA VAL A 151 -7.75 12.46 -9.32
C VAL A 151 -6.28 12.65 -9.66
N LEU A 152 -5.48 12.84 -8.61
CA LEU A 152 -4.04 12.63 -8.63
C LEU A 152 -3.72 11.39 -7.82
N PHE A 153 -3.08 10.40 -8.45
CA PHE A 153 -2.69 9.16 -7.80
C PHE A 153 -1.18 9.08 -7.60
N LEU A 154 -0.78 8.81 -6.38
CA LEU A 154 0.60 8.69 -5.90
C LEU A 154 0.89 7.25 -5.48
N GLU A 155 2.16 6.88 -5.47
CA GLU A 155 2.69 5.69 -4.80
C GLU A 155 4.08 6.02 -4.26
N SER A 156 4.36 5.69 -3.01
CA SER A 156 5.64 6.01 -2.39
C SER A 156 6.04 5.00 -1.32
N PRO A 157 7.26 4.43 -1.41
CA PRO A 157 8.16 4.49 -2.57
C PRO A 157 7.56 3.88 -3.84
N SER A 158 8.09 4.25 -5.00
CA SER A 158 7.65 3.76 -6.31
C SER A 158 7.77 2.24 -6.44
N SER A 159 6.84 1.62 -7.15
CA SER A 159 6.89 0.19 -7.45
C SER A 159 8.20 -0.19 -8.15
N LEU A 160 8.82 -1.28 -7.71
CA LEU A 160 10.07 -1.89 -8.19
C LEU A 160 11.34 -1.05 -7.96
N THR A 161 11.38 0.22 -8.31
CA THR A 161 12.62 1.03 -8.34
C THR A 161 12.75 2.02 -7.20
N MET A 162 11.79 2.03 -6.29
CA MET A 162 11.84 2.65 -4.95
C MET A 162 12.14 4.16 -4.91
N GLU A 163 11.93 4.91 -5.99
CA GLU A 163 12.01 6.38 -5.94
C GLU A 163 11.03 6.93 -4.88
N VAL A 164 11.47 7.90 -4.11
CA VAL A 164 10.63 8.57 -3.09
C VAL A 164 10.28 9.99 -3.56
N PRO A 165 9.06 10.21 -4.08
CA PRO A 165 8.61 11.51 -4.56
C PRO A 165 8.55 12.56 -3.44
N ASP A 166 8.68 13.84 -3.81
CA ASP A 166 8.45 14.96 -2.90
C ASP A 166 6.93 15.20 -2.75
N ILE A 167 6.28 14.38 -1.93
CA ILE A 167 4.83 14.41 -1.74
C ILE A 167 4.34 15.77 -1.22
N PRO A 168 4.94 16.40 -0.20
CA PRO A 168 4.51 17.72 0.25
C PRO A 168 4.56 18.79 -0.85
N ALA A 169 5.62 18.79 -1.70
CA ALA A 169 5.71 19.72 -2.81
C ALA A 169 4.65 19.48 -3.89
N ILE A 170 4.41 18.20 -4.24
CA ILE A 170 3.35 17.77 -5.16
C ILE A 170 1.98 18.22 -4.66
N VAL A 171 1.63 17.88 -3.43
CA VAL A 171 0.33 18.22 -2.82
C VAL A 171 0.13 19.73 -2.80
N LYS A 172 1.12 20.48 -2.33
CA LYS A 172 1.06 21.95 -2.29
C LYS A 172 0.82 22.57 -3.67
N ALA A 173 1.56 22.10 -4.68
CA ALA A 173 1.48 22.63 -6.04
C ALA A 173 0.11 22.32 -6.69
N VAL A 174 -0.39 21.08 -6.56
CA VAL A 174 -1.68 20.68 -7.11
C VAL A 174 -2.84 21.40 -6.41
N ARG A 175 -2.79 21.54 -5.08
CA ARG A 175 -3.81 22.28 -4.33
C ARG A 175 -3.88 23.76 -4.73
N ALA A 176 -2.76 24.36 -5.10
CA ALA A 176 -2.71 25.77 -5.52
C ALA A 176 -3.43 25.98 -6.87
N VAL A 177 -3.35 25.05 -7.81
CA VAL A 177 -3.97 25.15 -9.13
C VAL A 177 -5.37 24.57 -9.19
N SER A 178 -5.66 23.53 -8.42
CA SER A 178 -6.96 22.86 -8.38
C SER A 178 -7.26 22.27 -7.00
N PRO A 179 -7.83 23.08 -6.08
CA PRO A 179 -8.14 22.65 -4.70
C PRO A 179 -9.12 21.47 -4.64
N GLY A 180 -9.94 21.29 -5.67
CA GLY A 180 -10.97 20.25 -5.76
C GLY A 180 -10.46 18.86 -6.13
N ILE A 181 -9.27 18.71 -6.68
CA ILE A 181 -8.69 17.41 -7.04
C ILE A 181 -8.60 16.51 -5.81
N VAL A 182 -8.97 15.23 -5.97
CA VAL A 182 -8.80 14.22 -4.93
C VAL A 182 -7.40 13.61 -5.08
N ILE A 183 -6.59 13.73 -4.03
CA ILE A 183 -5.24 13.18 -4.00
C ILE A 183 -5.27 11.86 -3.24
N MET A 184 -4.85 10.79 -3.91
CA MET A 184 -4.81 9.43 -3.38
C MET A 184 -3.40 8.88 -3.41
N ILE A 185 -3.08 7.99 -2.48
CA ILE A 185 -1.78 7.29 -2.45
C ILE A 185 -1.97 5.80 -2.20
N ASP A 186 -1.25 4.98 -2.95
CA ASP A 186 -0.95 3.63 -2.49
C ASP A 186 0.15 3.71 -1.41
N ASN A 187 -0.24 3.44 -0.17
CA ASN A 187 0.59 3.52 1.03
C ASN A 187 0.97 2.13 1.56
N THR A 188 0.84 1.11 0.72
CA THR A 188 1.04 -0.29 1.10
C THR A 188 2.44 -0.55 1.62
N TRP A 189 3.48 0.02 0.99
CA TRP A 189 4.87 -0.16 1.41
C TRP A 189 5.15 0.35 2.83
N ALA A 190 4.51 1.43 3.22
CA ALA A 190 4.67 2.07 4.53
C ALA A 190 3.74 1.48 5.61
N GLY A 191 2.83 0.56 5.24
CA GLY A 191 1.89 -0.08 6.17
C GLY A 191 0.97 0.91 6.89
N GLY A 192 0.80 2.14 6.38
CA GLY A 192 0.03 3.22 7.00
C GLY A 192 0.63 3.80 8.29
N VAL A 193 1.81 3.34 8.68
CA VAL A 193 2.48 3.76 9.92
C VAL A 193 3.82 4.44 9.70
N LEU A 194 4.59 4.02 8.70
CA LEU A 194 5.88 4.62 8.39
C LEU A 194 5.74 5.97 7.67
N PHE A 195 4.64 6.17 6.96
CA PHE A 195 4.26 7.42 6.29
C PHE A 195 2.80 7.77 6.61
N LYS A 196 2.55 8.92 7.22
CA LYS A 196 1.24 9.41 7.64
C LYS A 196 0.58 10.22 6.53
N ALA A 197 0.04 9.54 5.51
CA ALA A 197 -0.44 10.13 4.28
C ALA A 197 -1.41 11.31 4.48
N LEU A 198 -2.40 11.17 5.36
CA LEU A 198 -3.41 12.22 5.58
C LEU A 198 -2.82 13.49 6.24
N GLU A 199 -1.76 13.36 7.04
CA GLU A 199 -1.05 14.50 7.64
C GLU A 199 -0.29 15.32 6.58
N HIS A 200 0.05 14.70 5.44
CA HIS A 200 0.67 15.37 4.29
C HIS A 200 -0.34 15.96 3.28
N GLY A 201 -1.63 16.05 3.65
CA GLY A 201 -2.67 16.66 2.82
C GLY A 201 -3.23 15.77 1.70
N ILE A 202 -2.95 14.47 1.77
CA ILE A 202 -3.57 13.45 0.93
C ILE A 202 -4.99 13.19 1.42
N ASP A 203 -5.92 12.90 0.51
CA ASP A 203 -7.32 12.69 0.84
C ASP A 203 -7.65 11.24 1.17
N ILE A 204 -6.99 10.30 0.49
CA ILE A 204 -7.25 8.86 0.64
C ILE A 204 -5.93 8.10 0.67
N SER A 205 -5.69 7.37 1.76
CA SER A 205 -4.61 6.41 1.93
C SER A 205 -5.12 5.01 1.63
N ILE A 206 -4.55 4.35 0.63
CA ILE A 206 -4.98 3.04 0.16
C ILE A 206 -3.89 2.03 0.51
N GLN A 207 -4.29 0.83 0.93
CA GLN A 207 -3.36 -0.24 1.20
C GLN A 207 -3.88 -1.60 0.73
N ALA A 208 -3.00 -2.39 0.14
CA ALA A 208 -3.17 -3.83 0.09
C ALA A 208 -2.84 -4.38 1.49
N GLY A 209 -3.87 -4.50 2.34
CA GLY A 209 -3.70 -5.04 3.69
C GLY A 209 -3.15 -6.46 3.72
N THR A 210 -3.27 -7.18 2.60
CA THR A 210 -2.62 -8.45 2.24
C THR A 210 -1.12 -8.47 2.59
N LYS A 211 -0.45 -7.31 2.58
CA LYS A 211 0.99 -7.15 2.84
C LYS A 211 1.26 -7.02 4.34
N TYR A 212 1.84 -5.91 4.78
CA TYR A 212 2.28 -5.74 6.17
C TYR A 212 1.15 -5.72 7.21
N LEU A 213 -0.07 -5.28 6.87
CA LEU A 213 -1.16 -5.27 7.85
C LEU A 213 -1.46 -6.68 8.38
N VAL A 214 -1.62 -7.64 7.49
CA VAL A 214 -1.78 -9.08 7.82
C VAL A 214 -0.44 -9.69 8.21
N GLY A 215 0.58 -9.58 7.36
CA GLY A 215 1.96 -9.95 7.62
C GLY A 215 2.24 -11.46 7.65
N HIS A 216 1.35 -12.32 7.10
CA HIS A 216 1.45 -13.77 7.22
C HIS A 216 1.16 -14.52 5.91
N SER A 217 1.09 -13.83 4.78
CA SER A 217 0.97 -14.41 3.43
C SER A 217 -0.25 -15.32 3.21
N ASP A 218 -1.34 -15.11 3.96
CA ASP A 218 -2.49 -16.01 4.02
C ASP A 218 -3.85 -15.34 3.74
N ILE A 219 -3.94 -13.99 3.76
CA ILE A 219 -5.20 -13.25 3.62
C ILE A 219 -5.11 -12.20 2.51
N MET A 220 -6.18 -12.13 1.73
CA MET A 220 -6.39 -11.05 0.75
C MET A 220 -7.33 -10.00 1.34
N ILE A 221 -6.90 -8.76 1.42
CA ILE A 221 -7.70 -7.63 1.87
C ILE A 221 -7.14 -6.31 1.34
N GLY A 222 -8.04 -5.36 1.06
CA GLY A 222 -7.69 -3.97 0.77
C GLY A 222 -8.36 -3.02 1.76
N THR A 223 -7.73 -1.88 2.02
CA THR A 223 -8.29 -0.81 2.84
C THR A 223 -8.13 0.54 2.14
N ALA A 224 -9.10 1.43 2.32
CA ALA A 224 -8.96 2.83 1.94
C ALA A 224 -9.45 3.71 3.10
N VAL A 225 -8.52 4.45 3.68
CA VAL A 225 -8.78 5.41 4.76
C VAL A 225 -8.90 6.79 4.15
N ALA A 226 -10.04 7.44 4.37
CA ALA A 226 -10.37 8.74 3.79
C ALA A 226 -10.47 9.84 4.84
N ASN A 227 -10.12 11.07 4.45
CA ASN A 227 -10.40 12.26 5.25
C ASN A 227 -11.89 12.64 5.20
N ILE A 228 -12.28 13.62 6.00
CA ILE A 228 -13.69 14.04 6.11
C ILE A 228 -14.28 14.56 4.77
N ARG A 229 -13.45 15.10 3.89
CA ARG A 229 -13.89 15.67 2.59
C ARG A 229 -14.32 14.58 1.62
N THR A 230 -13.71 13.40 1.68
CA THR A 230 -13.88 12.34 0.68
C THR A 230 -14.60 11.10 1.22
N TRP A 231 -14.73 10.95 2.52
CA TRP A 231 -15.25 9.74 3.15
C TRP A 231 -16.66 9.34 2.68
N ASP A 232 -17.61 10.27 2.69
CA ASP A 232 -18.99 9.92 2.38
C ASP A 232 -19.15 9.42 0.94
N LYS A 233 -18.48 10.07 -0.02
CA LYS A 233 -18.52 9.67 -1.43
C LYS A 233 -17.85 8.32 -1.65
N LEU A 234 -16.67 8.10 -1.06
CA LEU A 234 -15.94 6.81 -1.12
C LEU A 234 -16.81 5.68 -0.55
N ARG A 235 -17.38 5.87 0.63
CA ARG A 235 -18.22 4.88 1.31
C ARG A 235 -19.42 4.46 0.47
N GLU A 236 -20.19 5.45 -0.01
CA GLU A 236 -21.41 5.16 -0.77
C GLU A 236 -21.11 4.49 -2.10
N HIS A 237 -20.11 4.96 -2.83
CA HIS A 237 -19.71 4.34 -4.10
C HIS A 237 -19.29 2.88 -3.88
N SER A 238 -18.38 2.64 -2.93
CA SER A 238 -17.90 1.30 -2.64
C SER A 238 -19.03 0.36 -2.22
N TYR A 239 -20.00 0.85 -1.44
CA TYR A 239 -21.18 0.08 -1.08
C TYR A 239 -22.06 -0.25 -2.30
N LEU A 240 -22.29 0.69 -3.19
CA LEU A 240 -23.06 0.48 -4.43
C LEU A 240 -22.36 -0.50 -5.36
N MET A 241 -21.04 -0.48 -5.43
CA MET A 241 -20.23 -1.44 -6.17
C MET A 241 -20.18 -2.84 -5.53
N GLY A 242 -20.85 -3.03 -4.38
CA GLY A 242 -20.93 -4.34 -3.72
C GLY A 242 -19.67 -4.75 -2.99
N GLN A 243 -18.74 -3.83 -2.74
CA GLN A 243 -17.47 -4.13 -2.09
C GLN A 243 -17.67 -4.54 -0.64
N MET A 244 -17.05 -5.65 -0.26
CA MET A 244 -17.03 -6.16 1.11
C MET A 244 -15.88 -7.16 1.28
N VAL A 245 -15.56 -7.46 2.52
CA VAL A 245 -14.65 -8.53 2.93
C VAL A 245 -15.38 -9.41 3.95
N ASP A 246 -14.97 -10.65 4.10
CA ASP A 246 -15.52 -11.54 5.14
C ASP A 246 -15.02 -11.15 6.54
N ALA A 247 -15.72 -11.63 7.58
CA ALA A 247 -15.40 -11.29 8.96
C ALA A 247 -14.10 -11.92 9.45
N ASP A 248 -13.71 -13.07 8.92
CA ASP A 248 -12.48 -13.78 9.31
C ASP A 248 -11.27 -13.03 8.81
N SER A 249 -11.27 -12.59 7.54
CA SER A 249 -10.22 -11.75 6.97
C SER A 249 -10.10 -10.42 7.70
N ALA A 250 -11.21 -9.78 8.06
CA ALA A 250 -11.21 -8.55 8.86
C ALA A 250 -10.61 -8.77 10.26
N TYR A 251 -10.97 -9.88 10.93
CA TYR A 251 -10.42 -10.24 12.23
C TYR A 251 -8.92 -10.52 12.16
N THR A 252 -8.50 -11.34 11.18
CA THR A 252 -7.09 -11.73 11.01
C THR A 252 -6.23 -10.51 10.72
N THR A 253 -6.73 -9.57 9.91
CA THR A 253 -6.05 -8.30 9.66
C THR A 253 -5.89 -7.47 10.94
N ALA A 254 -6.97 -7.30 11.70
CA ALA A 254 -6.91 -6.59 12.98
C ALA A 254 -5.92 -7.24 13.96
N ARG A 255 -5.83 -8.57 13.97
CA ARG A 255 -4.85 -9.34 14.75
C ARG A 255 -3.42 -9.07 14.26
N GLY A 256 -3.17 -9.10 12.96
CA GLY A 256 -1.86 -8.81 12.35
C GLY A 256 -1.35 -7.41 12.70
N ILE A 257 -2.22 -6.41 12.69
CA ILE A 257 -1.86 -5.02 13.02
C ILE A 257 -1.32 -4.89 14.45
N ARG A 258 -1.71 -5.76 15.39
CA ARG A 258 -1.20 -5.72 16.78
C ARG A 258 0.32 -5.84 16.88
N THR A 259 0.92 -6.55 15.93
CA THR A 259 2.39 -6.76 15.87
C THR A 259 3.04 -5.98 14.73
N LEU A 260 2.30 -5.14 14.00
CA LEU A 260 2.80 -4.42 12.83
C LEU A 260 4.07 -3.61 13.13
N GLY A 261 4.07 -2.85 14.23
CA GLY A 261 5.22 -2.02 14.60
C GLY A 261 6.48 -2.84 14.91
N VAL A 262 6.33 -3.98 15.59
CA VAL A 262 7.44 -4.89 15.90
C VAL A 262 7.98 -5.53 14.62
N ARG A 263 7.10 -5.99 13.73
CA ARG A 263 7.46 -6.61 12.46
C ARG A 263 8.17 -5.62 11.53
N LEU A 264 7.65 -4.40 11.37
CA LEU A 264 8.27 -3.37 10.54
C LEU A 264 9.65 -2.94 11.06
N LYS A 265 9.83 -2.91 12.39
CA LYS A 265 11.15 -2.65 12.97
C LYS A 265 12.16 -3.73 12.56
N GLN A 266 11.79 -5.01 12.67
CA GLN A 266 12.64 -6.12 12.25
C GLN A 266 12.92 -6.08 10.75
N HIS A 267 11.89 -5.88 9.91
CA HIS A 267 12.06 -5.71 8.47
C HIS A 267 13.04 -4.58 8.12
N HIS A 268 12.92 -3.43 8.79
CA HIS A 268 13.83 -2.29 8.58
C HIS A 268 15.29 -2.65 8.91
N GLU A 269 15.52 -3.24 10.08
CA GLU A 269 16.87 -3.60 10.53
C GLU A 269 17.51 -4.63 9.59
N SER A 270 16.80 -5.69 9.25
CA SER A 270 17.28 -6.76 8.37
C SER A 270 17.50 -6.28 6.95
N SER A 271 16.53 -5.57 6.36
CA SER A 271 16.63 -5.07 4.98
C SER A 271 17.77 -4.07 4.81
N LEU A 272 17.97 -3.17 5.78
CA LEU A 272 19.04 -2.19 5.72
C LEU A 272 20.43 -2.84 5.84
N LYS A 273 20.59 -3.88 6.67
CA LYS A 273 21.84 -4.65 6.78
C LYS A 273 22.18 -5.31 5.44
N ILE A 274 21.22 -6.00 4.82
CA ILE A 274 21.39 -6.66 3.53
C ILE A 274 21.62 -5.62 2.41
N ALA A 275 20.90 -4.52 2.39
CA ALA A 275 21.07 -3.46 1.39
C ALA A 275 22.47 -2.82 1.43
N LYS A 276 23.04 -2.62 2.63
CA LYS A 276 24.42 -2.15 2.79
C LYS A 276 25.42 -3.15 2.25
N TRP A 277 25.28 -4.44 2.63
CA TRP A 277 26.14 -5.50 2.12
C TRP A 277 26.07 -5.60 0.59
N LEU A 278 24.87 -5.52 0.00
CA LEU A 278 24.67 -5.51 -1.46
C LEU A 278 25.40 -4.33 -2.13
N SER A 279 25.44 -3.16 -1.49
CA SER A 279 26.14 -1.99 -2.05
C SER A 279 27.66 -2.18 -2.19
N GLU A 280 28.22 -3.17 -1.51
CA GLU A 280 29.64 -3.51 -1.55
C GLU A 280 29.96 -4.63 -2.55
N GLN A 281 28.94 -5.26 -3.16
CA GLN A 281 29.14 -6.37 -4.07
C GLN A 281 29.53 -5.91 -5.48
N PRO A 282 30.58 -6.49 -6.10
CA PRO A 282 31.06 -6.05 -7.41
C PRO A 282 30.08 -6.30 -8.56
N GLN A 283 29.10 -7.19 -8.40
CA GLN A 283 28.06 -7.46 -9.39
C GLN A 283 26.93 -6.42 -9.36
N VAL A 284 26.79 -5.69 -8.24
CA VAL A 284 25.70 -4.77 -7.99
C VAL A 284 26.05 -3.36 -8.47
N LYS A 285 25.26 -2.85 -9.39
CA LYS A 285 25.39 -1.48 -9.94
C LYS A 285 24.79 -0.42 -9.03
N ALA A 286 23.61 -0.72 -8.45
CA ALA A 286 22.90 0.21 -7.57
C ALA A 286 21.94 -0.56 -6.65
N VAL A 287 21.77 -0.06 -5.43
CA VAL A 287 20.77 -0.58 -4.48
C VAL A 287 19.71 0.50 -4.28
N TYR A 288 18.46 0.15 -4.55
CA TYR A 288 17.29 0.99 -4.42
C TYR A 288 16.56 0.68 -3.11
N HIS A 289 17.18 1.08 -2.01
CA HIS A 289 16.60 1.02 -0.67
C HIS A 289 16.45 2.47 -0.16
N PRO A 290 15.22 2.92 0.18
CA PRO A 290 14.96 4.33 0.51
C PRO A 290 15.84 4.93 1.61
N ALA A 291 16.29 4.11 2.56
CA ALA A 291 17.17 4.54 3.63
C ALA A 291 18.66 4.69 3.22
N LEU A 292 19.04 4.35 1.96
CA LEU A 292 20.38 4.55 1.45
C LEU A 292 20.48 5.83 0.63
N PRO A 293 21.58 6.60 0.75
CA PRO A 293 21.77 7.85 -0.01
C PRO A 293 21.75 7.69 -1.53
N SER A 294 22.03 6.48 -2.03
CA SER A 294 21.98 6.14 -3.46
C SER A 294 20.57 6.04 -4.02
N CYS A 295 19.54 5.91 -3.17
CA CYS A 295 18.17 5.81 -3.62
C CYS A 295 17.61 7.18 -4.04
N PRO A 296 16.98 7.30 -5.23
CA PRO A 296 16.38 8.56 -5.65
C PRO A 296 15.30 9.01 -4.65
N GLY A 297 15.40 10.24 -4.18
CA GLY A 297 14.50 10.80 -3.18
C GLY A 297 14.82 10.41 -1.73
N HIS A 298 16.05 9.96 -1.44
CA HIS A 298 16.50 9.65 -0.08
C HIS A 298 16.24 10.79 0.92
N GLU A 299 16.46 12.05 0.53
CA GLU A 299 16.21 13.19 1.41
C GLU A 299 14.70 13.37 1.70
N ASN A 300 13.82 13.07 0.73
CA ASN A 300 12.39 13.03 0.96
C ASN A 300 12.02 11.90 1.94
N PHE A 301 12.64 10.73 1.78
CA PHE A 301 12.44 9.61 2.71
C PHE A 301 12.84 10.00 4.14
N LYS A 302 14.02 10.59 4.34
CA LYS A 302 14.47 11.03 5.67
C LYS A 302 13.57 12.07 6.31
N ARG A 303 12.95 12.94 5.51
CA ARG A 303 12.05 13.97 5.98
C ARG A 303 10.69 13.44 6.37
N ASP A 304 10.12 12.51 5.55
CA ASP A 304 8.71 12.18 5.59
C ASP A 304 8.40 10.81 6.21
N PHE A 305 9.38 9.89 6.24
CA PHE A 305 9.19 8.52 6.73
C PHE A 305 9.86 8.30 8.08
N THR A 306 9.23 7.51 8.93
CA THR A 306 9.75 7.16 10.26
C THR A 306 10.62 5.90 10.28
N GLY A 307 10.77 5.22 9.15
CA GLY A 307 11.54 4.00 8.99
C GLY A 307 11.31 3.37 7.62
N ALA A 308 12.01 2.27 7.34
CA ALA A 308 11.86 1.49 6.11
C ALA A 308 11.13 0.17 6.37
N SER A 309 10.73 -0.48 5.28
CA SER A 309 10.14 -1.82 5.29
C SER A 309 11.11 -2.88 4.73
N GLY A 310 10.65 -4.11 4.58
CA GLY A 310 11.47 -5.22 4.08
C GLY A 310 11.62 -5.26 2.56
N LEU A 311 10.86 -4.46 1.81
CA LEU A 311 10.83 -4.50 0.35
C LEU A 311 11.75 -3.46 -0.25
N PHE A 312 12.69 -3.90 -1.08
CA PHE A 312 13.57 -3.05 -1.87
C PHE A 312 14.10 -3.79 -3.11
N SER A 313 14.88 -3.12 -3.94
CA SER A 313 15.47 -3.72 -5.14
C SER A 313 16.93 -3.34 -5.32
N PHE A 314 17.65 -4.11 -6.12
CA PHE A 314 18.98 -3.76 -6.60
C PHE A 314 19.15 -4.08 -8.08
N GLU A 315 19.95 -3.29 -8.78
CA GLU A 315 20.28 -3.45 -10.20
C GLU A 315 21.67 -4.08 -10.33
N LEU A 316 21.78 -5.09 -11.16
CA LEU A 316 23.07 -5.66 -11.53
C LEU A 316 23.77 -4.80 -12.60
N HIS A 317 25.11 -4.87 -12.69
CA HIS A 317 25.82 -4.27 -13.82
C HIS A 317 25.45 -4.95 -15.15
N LYS A 318 25.14 -6.22 -15.11
CA LYS A 318 24.83 -7.06 -16.26
C LYS A 318 23.33 -7.30 -16.40
N ARG A 319 22.84 -7.29 -17.63
CA ARG A 319 21.57 -7.93 -17.99
C ARG A 319 21.81 -9.43 -18.11
N LEU A 320 21.23 -10.21 -17.23
CA LEU A 320 21.33 -11.66 -17.23
C LEU A 320 20.54 -12.24 -18.41
N ASN A 321 21.08 -13.29 -19.06
CA ASN A 321 20.30 -14.12 -19.97
C ASN A 321 19.49 -15.17 -19.21
N ASP A 322 18.67 -15.96 -19.90
CA ASP A 322 17.76 -16.92 -19.24
C ASP A 322 18.52 -18.01 -18.46
N GLU A 323 19.66 -18.49 -18.95
CA GLU A 323 20.50 -19.46 -18.27
C GLU A 323 21.11 -18.89 -16.99
N GLU A 324 21.57 -17.65 -17.03
CA GLU A 324 22.12 -16.93 -15.89
C GLU A 324 21.04 -16.59 -14.86
N ILE A 325 19.82 -16.24 -15.32
CA ILE A 325 18.67 -16.05 -14.41
C ILE A 325 18.39 -17.36 -13.67
N SER A 326 18.28 -18.48 -14.39
CA SER A 326 18.06 -19.78 -13.76
C SER A 326 19.21 -20.16 -12.82
N ALA A 327 20.46 -19.94 -13.22
CA ALA A 327 21.61 -20.20 -12.37
C ALA A 327 21.57 -19.39 -11.06
N PHE A 328 21.17 -18.11 -11.14
CA PHE A 328 21.06 -17.22 -10.00
C PHE A 328 19.85 -17.57 -9.12
N MET A 329 18.67 -17.77 -9.72
CA MET A 329 17.38 -17.81 -9.02
C MET A 329 16.96 -19.19 -8.52
N ASP A 330 17.29 -20.29 -9.22
CA ASP A 330 16.64 -21.59 -8.99
C ASP A 330 17.19 -22.36 -7.76
N ASN A 331 18.29 -21.92 -7.15
CA ASN A 331 19.01 -22.68 -6.14
C ASN A 331 19.29 -21.88 -4.86
N PHE A 332 18.39 -21.03 -4.44
CA PHE A 332 18.42 -20.43 -3.11
C PHE A 332 17.82 -21.39 -2.09
N ASP A 333 18.43 -21.45 -0.92
CA ASP A 333 17.95 -22.28 0.20
C ASP A 333 16.87 -21.56 1.02
N LEU A 334 16.99 -20.24 1.18
CA LEU A 334 16.13 -19.42 2.03
C LEU A 334 15.21 -18.51 1.22
N PHE A 335 15.73 -17.86 0.17
CA PHE A 335 14.90 -17.02 -0.67
C PHE A 335 14.01 -17.85 -1.58
N THR A 336 12.72 -17.57 -1.56
CA THR A 336 11.72 -18.22 -2.41
C THR A 336 11.23 -17.28 -3.50
N MET A 337 11.06 -17.79 -4.72
CA MET A 337 10.45 -17.04 -5.81
C MET A 337 8.94 -17.00 -5.63
N ALA A 338 8.41 -15.83 -5.33
CA ALA A 338 6.97 -15.62 -5.26
C ALA A 338 6.60 -14.16 -5.53
N TYR A 339 5.40 -13.98 -6.09
CA TYR A 339 4.77 -12.68 -6.10
C TYR A 339 4.28 -12.30 -4.70
N SER A 340 3.90 -11.04 -4.50
CA SER A 340 3.58 -10.47 -3.20
C SER A 340 4.83 -10.18 -2.36
N TRP A 341 4.63 -9.81 -1.10
CA TRP A 341 5.63 -9.45 -0.10
C TRP A 341 4.94 -9.04 1.20
N GLY A 342 5.71 -8.74 2.25
CA GLY A 342 5.19 -8.21 3.51
C GLY A 342 4.81 -9.28 4.53
N GLY A 343 5.11 -10.55 4.23
CA GLY A 343 5.00 -11.69 5.13
C GLY A 343 6.24 -11.88 6.00
N PHE A 344 6.32 -13.03 6.64
CA PHE A 344 7.45 -13.43 7.51
C PHE A 344 8.61 -14.02 6.72
N GLU A 345 8.37 -14.47 5.49
CA GLU A 345 9.30 -15.15 4.60
C GLU A 345 10.08 -14.18 3.70
N SER A 346 11.32 -14.52 3.36
CA SER A 346 12.13 -13.78 2.39
C SER A 346 11.84 -14.22 0.96
N LEU A 347 11.56 -13.23 0.09
CA LEU A 347 11.17 -13.46 -1.29
C LEU A 347 12.10 -12.73 -2.26
N ILE A 348 12.31 -13.33 -3.44
CA ILE A 348 13.15 -12.79 -4.50
C ILE A 348 12.46 -12.90 -5.86
N LEU A 349 12.60 -11.86 -6.70
CA LEU A 349 12.19 -11.88 -8.10
C LEU A 349 13.22 -11.14 -8.97
N CYS A 350 13.46 -11.68 -10.16
CA CYS A 350 14.26 -11.02 -11.20
C CYS A 350 13.33 -10.38 -12.24
N ASN A 351 13.64 -9.15 -12.63
CA ASN A 351 12.91 -8.40 -13.66
C ASN A 351 13.92 -7.87 -14.69
N GLN A 352 13.59 -7.93 -15.95
CA GLN A 352 14.45 -7.45 -17.02
C GLN A 352 14.19 -5.96 -17.32
N PRO A 353 15.21 -5.20 -17.74
CA PRO A 353 15.08 -3.76 -18.04
C PRO A 353 13.97 -3.45 -19.03
N GLU A 354 13.79 -4.28 -20.07
CA GLU A 354 12.76 -4.12 -21.09
C GLU A 354 11.33 -4.41 -20.59
N GLU A 355 11.17 -5.27 -19.58
CA GLU A 355 9.90 -5.52 -18.91
C GLU A 355 9.51 -4.31 -18.06
N ILE A 356 10.47 -3.83 -17.27
CA ILE A 356 10.28 -2.66 -16.42
C ILE A 356 9.97 -1.41 -17.26
N ALA A 357 10.63 -1.24 -18.40
CA ALA A 357 10.38 -0.10 -19.29
C ALA A 357 8.93 -0.02 -19.78
N LYS A 358 8.25 -1.16 -19.97
CA LYS A 358 6.84 -1.22 -20.42
C LYS A 358 5.87 -0.72 -19.35
N ILE A 359 6.20 -0.89 -18.08
CA ILE A 359 5.35 -0.56 -16.95
C ILE A 359 5.80 0.72 -16.23
N ARG A 360 6.59 1.56 -16.90
CA ARG A 360 7.07 2.84 -16.39
C ARG A 360 6.83 3.98 -17.38
N PRO A 361 5.57 4.22 -17.78
CA PRO A 361 5.23 5.30 -18.70
C PRO A 361 5.56 6.67 -18.10
N GLY A 362 6.09 7.58 -18.92
CA GLY A 362 6.43 8.93 -18.50
C GLY A 362 7.72 9.05 -17.66
N ILE A 363 8.51 7.96 -17.55
CA ILE A 363 9.77 7.94 -16.80
C ILE A 363 10.94 7.78 -17.77
N GLU A 364 11.85 8.77 -17.79
CA GLU A 364 13.00 8.77 -18.69
C GLU A 364 14.13 7.85 -18.23
N ARG A 365 14.30 7.71 -16.91
CA ARG A 365 15.34 6.86 -16.33
C ARG A 365 15.14 5.40 -16.72
N LYS A 366 16.15 4.83 -17.40
CA LYS A 366 16.16 3.43 -17.83
C LYS A 366 17.17 2.61 -17.03
N LEU A 367 16.77 1.40 -16.69
CA LEU A 367 17.67 0.37 -16.17
C LEU A 367 18.47 -0.23 -17.33
N THR A 368 19.66 -0.69 -17.07
CA THR A 368 20.54 -1.34 -18.06
C THR A 368 20.91 -2.77 -17.67
N GLY A 369 20.85 -3.08 -16.38
CA GLY A 369 21.06 -4.41 -15.82
C GLY A 369 19.76 -5.03 -15.31
N SER A 370 19.78 -6.34 -15.05
CA SER A 370 18.67 -7.03 -14.42
C SER A 370 18.38 -6.44 -13.03
N LEU A 371 17.11 -6.22 -12.73
CA LEU A 371 16.63 -5.72 -11.44
C LEU A 371 16.16 -6.88 -10.58
N ILE A 372 16.77 -7.03 -9.44
CA ILE A 372 16.38 -8.03 -8.44
C ILE A 372 15.56 -7.34 -7.36
N ARG A 373 14.32 -7.78 -7.17
CA ARG A 373 13.47 -7.33 -6.08
C ARG A 373 13.58 -8.30 -4.92
N LEU A 374 13.86 -7.78 -3.73
CA LEU A 374 13.88 -8.53 -2.48
C LEU A 374 12.76 -8.07 -1.55
N HIS A 375 12.15 -9.02 -0.88
CA HIS A 375 11.47 -8.81 0.39
C HIS A 375 12.23 -9.61 1.45
N ILE A 376 12.65 -8.94 2.52
CA ILE A 376 13.38 -9.55 3.62
C ILE A 376 12.42 -9.89 4.74
N GLY A 377 12.33 -11.17 5.07
CA GLY A 377 11.52 -11.72 6.13
C GLY A 377 12.18 -11.64 7.51
N PHE A 378 12.00 -12.68 8.32
CA PHE A 378 12.47 -12.73 9.71
C PHE A 378 13.56 -13.78 9.92
N GLU A 379 14.05 -14.41 8.87
CA GLU A 379 15.17 -15.34 8.91
C GLU A 379 16.43 -14.63 9.40
N ASP A 380 17.42 -15.39 9.85
CA ASP A 380 18.70 -14.83 10.27
C ASP A 380 19.36 -14.07 9.11
N THR A 381 19.77 -12.83 9.39
CA THR A 381 20.25 -11.92 8.33
C THR A 381 21.60 -12.35 7.75
N ASP A 382 22.46 -13.02 8.54
CA ASP A 382 23.76 -13.47 8.06
C ASP A 382 23.58 -14.73 7.20
N GLU A 383 22.60 -15.58 7.51
CA GLU A 383 22.23 -16.72 6.66
C GLU A 383 21.62 -16.24 5.32
N LEU A 384 20.77 -15.21 5.33
CA LEU A 384 20.25 -14.60 4.10
C LEU A 384 21.36 -13.99 3.23
N ILE A 385 22.37 -13.36 3.84
CA ILE A 385 23.53 -12.84 3.12
C ILE A 385 24.36 -13.99 2.52
N ALA A 386 24.56 -15.08 3.24
CA ALA A 386 25.28 -16.25 2.74
C ALA A 386 24.53 -16.89 1.54
N ASP A 387 23.23 -16.97 1.59
CA ASP A 387 22.38 -17.48 0.50
C ASP A 387 22.48 -16.58 -0.75
N LEU A 388 22.42 -15.24 -0.59
CA LEU A 388 22.64 -14.29 -1.69
C LEU A 388 24.06 -14.40 -2.27
N GLN A 389 25.09 -14.58 -1.42
CA GLN A 389 26.46 -14.78 -1.87
C GLN A 389 26.59 -16.04 -2.73
N ALA A 390 25.97 -17.15 -2.32
CA ALA A 390 25.93 -18.36 -3.12
C ALA A 390 25.26 -18.12 -4.49
N GLY A 391 24.21 -17.28 -4.55
CA GLY A 391 23.60 -16.84 -5.80
C GLY A 391 24.59 -16.11 -6.71
N PHE A 392 25.30 -15.11 -6.18
CA PHE A 392 26.33 -14.38 -6.95
C PHE A 392 27.46 -15.27 -7.43
N ASP A 393 27.86 -16.27 -6.65
CA ASP A 393 28.93 -17.20 -7.02
C ASP A 393 28.58 -18.07 -8.23
N ARG A 394 27.29 -18.28 -8.51
CA ARG A 394 26.79 -19.03 -9.66
C ARG A 394 26.78 -18.23 -10.99
N ILE A 395 26.90 -16.89 -10.94
CA ILE A 395 26.85 -16.00 -12.11
C ILE A 395 28.14 -15.19 -12.33
N LYS A 396 29.26 -15.71 -11.87
CA LYS A 396 30.60 -15.08 -12.02
C LYS A 396 31.06 -14.99 -13.46
#